data_ee9e4230526a0a9f2d2c0a07e1e5bfea
#
_entry.id   ee9e4230526a0a9f2d2c0a07e1e5bfea
#
_cell.length_a   1.000
_cell.length_b   1.000
_cell.length_c   1.000
_cell.angle_alpha   90.00
_cell.angle_beta   90.00
_cell.angle_gamma   90.00
#
_symmetry.space_group_name_H-M   'P 1'
#
loop_
_entity.id
_entity.type
_entity.pdbx_description
1 polymer ?
#
loop_
_entity_poly.entity_id
_entity_poly.type
_entity_poly.pdbx_seq_one_letter_code
_entity_poly.pdbx_strand_id
1 'polypeptide(L)'
;METVLTKINRDIKIVQENTVIGEDGQEKFSMILNGKTFTDKKEATAHIAEILKKNRNSLFPLKDLSGEYKGLHIFTNFNHDLGREELIVEGSYSTRKNATAVAGDNINRIIDMASGSTKLAEDRQKEIDTLHDNIKDSWEELSKPFPQQEEYENLSMRCTELTNLLNEDANSIQNLYASKKNLYICA
;
A
#
# COMPACT_ATOMS: atom_id res chain seq x y z
N MET A 1 -8.15 12.98 6.47
CA MET A 1 -7.16 12.50 5.48
C MET A 1 -7.92 11.76 4.38
N GLU A 2 -7.78 12.16 3.13
CA GLU A 2 -8.50 11.53 2.02
C GLU A 2 -7.89 10.16 1.72
N THR A 3 -8.71 9.11 1.59
CA THR A 3 -8.24 7.76 1.32
C THR A 3 -7.80 7.61 -0.14
N VAL A 4 -6.90 6.67 -0.42
CA VAL A 4 -6.46 6.34 -1.79
C VAL A 4 -7.66 5.97 -2.66
N LEU A 5 -8.61 5.19 -2.12
CA LEU A 5 -9.83 4.79 -2.83
C LEU A 5 -10.69 5.99 -3.24
N THR A 6 -10.84 7.00 -2.36
CA THR A 6 -11.58 8.23 -2.68
C THR A 6 -10.96 8.98 -3.85
N LYS A 7 -9.63 9.06 -3.89
CA LYS A 7 -8.88 9.67 -5.00
C LYS A 7 -9.08 8.92 -6.31
N ILE A 8 -8.94 7.59 -6.29
CA ILE A 8 -9.15 6.74 -7.47
C ILE A 8 -10.59 6.89 -8.00
N ASN A 9 -11.60 6.88 -7.12
CA ASN A 9 -12.99 7.04 -7.52
C ASN A 9 -13.29 8.42 -8.13
N ARG A 10 -12.58 9.47 -7.71
CA ARG A 10 -12.65 10.79 -8.35
C ARG A 10 -12.08 10.73 -9.77
N ASP A 11 -10.93 10.08 -9.95
CA ASP A 11 -10.30 9.95 -11.26
C ASP A 11 -11.14 9.11 -12.24
N ILE A 12 -11.83 8.07 -11.76
CA ILE A 12 -12.80 7.32 -12.56
C ILE A 12 -13.89 8.25 -13.10
N LYS A 13 -14.43 9.16 -12.28
CA LYS A 13 -15.45 10.13 -12.74
C LYS A 13 -14.86 11.09 -13.77
N ILE A 14 -13.65 11.61 -13.55
CA ILE A 14 -12.97 12.47 -14.52
C ILE A 14 -12.82 11.75 -15.86
N VAL A 15 -12.36 10.50 -15.87
CA VAL A 15 -12.21 9.69 -17.09
C VAL A 15 -13.54 9.47 -17.78
N GLN A 16 -14.62 9.16 -17.04
CA GLN A 16 -15.97 8.97 -17.60
C GLN A 16 -16.51 10.25 -18.24
N GLU A 17 -16.38 11.38 -17.55
CA GLU A 17 -16.86 12.70 -18.04
C GLU A 17 -16.09 13.18 -19.27
N ASN A 18 -14.82 12.81 -19.42
CA ASN A 18 -13.96 13.19 -20.55
C ASN A 18 -13.84 12.09 -21.63
N THR A 19 -14.60 11.00 -21.51
CA THR A 19 -14.67 9.98 -22.55
C THR A 19 -15.64 10.43 -23.64
N VAL A 20 -15.14 10.60 -24.86
CA VAL A 20 -15.95 10.99 -26.01
C VAL A 20 -16.52 9.74 -26.67
N ILE A 21 -17.86 9.67 -26.75
CA ILE A 21 -18.57 8.59 -27.42
C ILE A 21 -18.97 9.08 -28.84
N GLY A 22 -18.72 8.27 -29.86
CA GLY A 22 -19.08 8.53 -31.22
C GLY A 22 -20.59 8.29 -31.51
N GLU A 23 -21.04 8.69 -32.70
CA GLU A 23 -22.41 8.43 -33.15
C GLU A 23 -22.71 6.93 -33.29
N ASP A 24 -21.66 6.11 -33.45
CA ASP A 24 -21.69 4.65 -33.51
C ASP A 24 -21.72 3.99 -32.10
N GLY A 25 -21.76 4.79 -31.03
CA GLY A 25 -21.72 4.32 -29.64
C GLY A 25 -20.36 3.82 -29.18
N GLN A 26 -19.32 3.94 -30.04
CA GLN A 26 -17.96 3.55 -29.65
C GLN A 26 -17.17 4.72 -29.08
N GLU A 27 -16.22 4.40 -28.21
CA GLU A 27 -15.31 5.39 -27.66
C GLU A 27 -14.37 5.92 -28.74
N LYS A 28 -14.33 7.25 -28.89
CA LYS A 28 -13.39 7.93 -29.79
C LYS A 28 -12.08 8.21 -29.06
N PHE A 29 -10.97 7.85 -29.69
CA PHE A 29 -9.66 8.21 -29.20
C PHE A 29 -9.45 9.72 -29.30
N SER A 30 -9.05 10.35 -28.19
CA SER A 30 -8.62 11.74 -28.16
C SER A 30 -7.55 11.90 -27.09
N MET A 31 -6.37 12.37 -27.47
CA MET A 31 -5.22 12.57 -26.58
C MET A 31 -4.52 13.87 -26.93
N ILE A 32 -4.14 14.63 -25.93
CA ILE A 32 -3.33 15.85 -26.09
C ILE A 32 -1.90 15.48 -25.70
N LEU A 33 -0.94 15.73 -26.60
CA LEU A 33 0.49 15.57 -26.33
C LEU A 33 1.22 16.84 -26.76
N ASN A 34 1.99 17.43 -25.86
CA ASN A 34 2.74 18.66 -26.10
C ASN A 34 1.89 19.81 -26.69
N GLY A 35 0.63 19.93 -26.22
CA GLY A 35 -0.33 20.95 -26.66
C GLY A 35 -1.00 20.66 -28.02
N LYS A 36 -0.73 19.50 -28.65
CA LYS A 36 -1.36 19.08 -29.92
C LYS A 36 -2.38 17.96 -29.63
N THR A 37 -3.59 18.12 -30.16
CA THR A 37 -4.65 17.10 -30.03
C THR A 37 -4.53 16.07 -31.15
N PHE A 38 -4.59 14.80 -30.78
CA PHE A 38 -4.58 13.64 -31.68
C PHE A 38 -5.89 12.87 -31.52
N THR A 39 -6.56 12.63 -32.62
CA THR A 39 -7.79 11.84 -32.70
C THR A 39 -7.54 10.44 -33.29
N ASP A 40 -6.32 10.16 -33.70
CA ASP A 40 -5.85 8.86 -34.18
C ASP A 40 -4.67 8.39 -33.32
N LYS A 41 -4.79 7.17 -32.80
CA LYS A 41 -3.74 6.52 -31.98
C LYS A 41 -2.41 6.37 -32.74
N LYS A 42 -2.46 6.15 -34.06
CA LYS A 42 -1.25 6.03 -34.90
C LYS A 42 -0.49 7.35 -34.97
N GLU A 43 -1.22 8.47 -35.13
CA GLU A 43 -0.63 9.80 -35.17
C GLU A 43 -0.01 10.17 -33.83
N ALA A 44 -0.71 9.89 -32.72
CA ALA A 44 -0.16 10.08 -31.36
C ALA A 44 1.11 9.22 -31.15
N THR A 45 1.11 7.99 -31.64
CA THR A 45 2.27 7.10 -31.60
C THR A 45 3.45 7.65 -32.40
N ALA A 46 3.17 8.18 -33.60
CA ALA A 46 4.20 8.80 -34.44
C ALA A 46 4.83 10.02 -33.75
N HIS A 47 4.01 10.84 -33.09
CA HIS A 47 4.51 11.98 -32.30
C HIS A 47 5.46 11.55 -31.17
N ILE A 48 5.11 10.52 -30.40
CA ILE A 48 6.03 9.97 -29.38
C ILE A 48 7.30 9.41 -30.03
N ALA A 49 7.20 8.76 -31.20
CA ALA A 49 8.37 8.27 -31.91
C ALA A 49 9.32 9.40 -32.34
N GLU A 50 8.79 10.56 -32.72
CA GLU A 50 9.60 11.76 -33.00
C GLU A 50 10.32 12.27 -31.76
N ILE A 51 9.65 12.31 -30.60
CA ILE A 51 10.27 12.70 -29.33
C ILE A 51 11.41 11.74 -28.98
N LEU A 52 11.16 10.44 -29.05
CA LEU A 52 12.19 9.40 -28.80
C LEU A 52 13.37 9.52 -29.76
N LYS A 53 13.11 9.79 -31.05
CA LYS A 53 14.16 9.99 -32.06
C LYS A 53 14.99 11.23 -31.75
N LYS A 54 14.36 12.35 -31.41
CA LYS A 54 15.02 13.60 -31.04
C LYS A 54 15.93 13.43 -29.83
N ASN A 55 15.49 12.66 -28.83
CA ASN A 55 16.17 12.46 -27.57
C ASN A 55 16.96 11.14 -27.48
N ARG A 56 17.26 10.51 -28.63
CA ARG A 56 17.86 9.16 -28.71
C ARG A 56 19.11 8.95 -27.84
N ASN A 57 19.93 9.99 -27.67
CA ASN A 57 21.17 9.93 -26.92
C ASN A 57 21.01 10.47 -25.47
N SER A 58 19.78 10.77 -25.05
CA SER A 58 19.47 11.23 -23.70
C SER A 58 19.21 10.04 -22.78
N LEU A 59 19.62 10.16 -21.51
CA LEU A 59 19.17 9.26 -20.45
C LEU A 59 17.66 9.36 -20.19
N PHE A 60 17.04 10.44 -20.69
CA PHE A 60 15.61 10.74 -20.55
C PHE A 60 14.97 10.91 -21.93
N PRO A 61 14.72 9.81 -22.65
CA PRO A 61 14.25 9.90 -24.03
C PRO A 61 12.85 10.52 -24.18
N LEU A 62 12.04 10.51 -23.14
CA LEU A 62 10.69 11.12 -23.12
C LEU A 62 10.61 12.39 -22.26
N LYS A 63 11.73 13.00 -21.85
CA LYS A 63 11.76 14.18 -20.97
C LYS A 63 10.86 15.36 -21.38
N ASP A 64 10.58 15.47 -22.69
CA ASP A 64 9.77 16.53 -23.24
C ASP A 64 8.29 16.12 -23.40
N LEU A 65 7.91 14.92 -22.95
CA LEU A 65 6.54 14.46 -23.06
C LEU A 65 5.67 15.06 -21.96
N SER A 66 4.64 15.78 -22.37
CA SER A 66 3.57 16.27 -21.51
C SER A 66 2.25 16.21 -22.24
N GLY A 67 1.16 16.08 -21.52
CA GLY A 67 -0.15 16.02 -22.19
C GLY A 67 -1.30 15.71 -21.26
N GLU A 68 -2.39 15.29 -21.91
CA GLU A 68 -3.62 14.93 -21.22
C GLU A 68 -4.33 13.80 -21.98
N TYR A 69 -4.88 12.85 -21.23
CA TYR A 69 -5.75 11.82 -21.76
C TYR A 69 -6.94 11.61 -20.84
N LYS A 70 -8.15 11.80 -21.37
CA LYS A 70 -9.41 11.69 -20.62
C LYS A 70 -9.43 12.53 -19.32
N GLY A 71 -8.90 13.76 -19.37
CA GLY A 71 -8.85 14.67 -18.22
C GLY A 71 -7.76 14.36 -17.21
N LEU A 72 -6.92 13.35 -17.44
CA LEU A 72 -5.76 13.03 -16.62
C LEU A 72 -4.48 13.58 -17.23
N HIS A 73 -3.62 14.18 -16.42
CA HIS A 73 -2.34 14.71 -16.87
C HIS A 73 -1.33 13.62 -17.16
N ILE A 74 -0.55 13.80 -18.24
CA ILE A 74 0.51 12.89 -18.68
C ILE A 74 1.83 13.65 -18.61
N PHE A 75 2.82 13.07 -17.96
CA PHE A 75 4.19 13.58 -17.97
C PHE A 75 5.18 12.48 -17.65
N THR A 76 6.47 12.79 -17.75
CA THR A 76 7.54 11.87 -17.40
C THR A 76 8.39 12.43 -16.26
N ASN A 77 8.95 11.54 -15.45
CA ASN A 77 9.89 11.86 -14.41
C ASN A 77 11.03 10.84 -14.41
N PHE A 78 12.22 11.26 -14.03
CA PHE A 78 13.33 10.35 -13.83
C PHE A 78 13.39 9.87 -12.39
N ASN A 79 13.30 8.57 -12.22
CA ASN A 79 13.47 7.93 -10.93
C ASN A 79 14.97 7.67 -10.70
N HIS A 80 15.58 8.49 -9.86
CA HIS A 80 17.03 8.41 -9.57
C HIS A 80 17.40 7.12 -8.84
N ASP A 81 16.51 6.58 -7.98
CA ASP A 81 16.77 5.36 -7.22
C ASP A 81 16.81 4.12 -8.13
N LEU A 82 15.98 4.13 -9.17
CA LEU A 82 15.87 3.05 -10.14
C LEU A 82 16.68 3.30 -11.42
N GLY A 83 17.29 4.48 -11.57
CA GLY A 83 18.09 4.87 -12.73
C GLY A 83 17.29 4.85 -14.05
N ARG A 84 15.99 5.14 -14.04
CA ARG A 84 15.11 5.02 -15.21
C ARG A 84 14.05 6.10 -15.28
N GLU A 85 13.60 6.36 -16.50
CA GLU A 85 12.48 7.27 -16.75
C GLU A 85 11.15 6.56 -16.54
N GLU A 86 10.24 7.24 -15.84
CA GLU A 86 8.89 6.79 -15.56
C GLU A 86 7.89 7.66 -16.29
N LEU A 87 6.90 7.02 -16.90
CA LEU A 87 5.70 7.64 -17.45
C LEU A 87 4.65 7.71 -16.35
N ILE A 88 4.07 8.89 -16.16
CA ILE A 88 3.12 9.18 -15.10
C ILE A 88 1.80 9.64 -15.71
N VAL A 89 0.70 9.06 -15.22
CA VAL A 89 -0.65 9.56 -15.48
C VAL A 89 -1.23 9.96 -14.12
N GLU A 90 -1.61 11.22 -14.00
CA GLU A 90 -1.97 11.86 -12.75
C GLU A 90 -3.33 12.55 -12.82
N GLY A 91 -4.18 12.22 -11.86
CA GLY A 91 -5.38 12.93 -11.49
C GLY A 91 -5.31 13.32 -10.02
N SER A 92 -6.28 12.87 -9.23
CA SER A 92 -6.22 12.92 -7.76
C SER A 92 -5.28 11.84 -7.22
N TYR A 93 -5.09 10.76 -7.98
CA TYR A 93 -4.15 9.69 -7.74
C TYR A 93 -3.17 9.56 -8.93
N SER A 94 -1.89 9.29 -8.63
CA SER A 94 -0.87 9.13 -9.66
C SER A 94 -0.58 7.65 -9.90
N THR A 95 -0.61 7.22 -11.16
CA THR A 95 -0.13 5.91 -11.60
C THR A 95 1.17 6.05 -12.38
N ARG A 96 2.05 5.06 -12.26
CA ARG A 96 3.40 5.10 -12.85
C ARG A 96 3.74 3.79 -13.53
N LYS A 97 4.36 3.88 -14.69
CA LYS A 97 4.98 2.74 -15.39
C LYS A 97 6.32 3.19 -15.99
N ASN A 98 7.25 2.27 -16.15
CA ASN A 98 8.52 2.59 -16.81
C ASN A 98 8.27 3.08 -18.25
N ALA A 99 8.96 4.11 -18.66
CA ALA A 99 9.03 4.48 -20.06
C ALA A 99 9.80 3.43 -20.88
N THR A 100 9.50 3.31 -22.16
CA THR A 100 10.18 2.38 -23.07
C THR A 100 10.70 3.10 -24.31
N ALA A 101 11.63 2.45 -25.02
CA ALA A 101 12.13 2.93 -26.30
C ALA A 101 11.12 2.74 -27.45
N VAL A 102 9.97 2.06 -27.21
CA VAL A 102 8.95 1.77 -28.19
C VAL A 102 7.76 2.70 -28.00
N ALA A 103 7.49 3.56 -28.99
CA ALA A 103 6.45 4.58 -28.91
C ALA A 103 5.05 3.99 -28.69
N GLY A 104 4.71 2.89 -29.39
CA GLY A 104 3.43 2.20 -29.24
C GLY A 104 3.20 1.65 -27.84
N ASP A 105 4.25 1.15 -27.19
CA ASP A 105 4.17 0.66 -25.81
C ASP A 105 3.87 1.79 -24.84
N ASN A 106 4.46 2.97 -25.05
CA ASN A 106 4.20 4.13 -24.19
C ASN A 106 2.76 4.62 -24.31
N ILE A 107 2.21 4.68 -25.53
CA ILE A 107 0.78 5.00 -25.75
C ILE A 107 -0.12 3.96 -25.06
N ASN A 108 0.16 2.68 -25.22
CA ASN A 108 -0.61 1.62 -24.56
C ASN A 108 -0.56 1.76 -23.04
N ARG A 109 0.62 2.06 -22.48
CA ARG A 109 0.79 2.28 -21.04
C ARG A 109 -0.03 3.46 -20.52
N ILE A 110 -0.09 4.58 -21.26
CA ILE A 110 -0.94 5.73 -20.92
C ILE A 110 -2.41 5.31 -20.89
N ILE A 111 -2.87 4.65 -21.95
CA ILE A 111 -4.26 4.16 -22.08
C ILE A 111 -4.59 3.20 -20.92
N ASP A 112 -3.72 2.23 -20.66
CA ASP A 112 -3.89 1.24 -19.58
C ASP A 112 -3.93 1.89 -18.20
N MET A 113 -3.07 2.88 -17.93
CA MET A 113 -3.04 3.59 -16.66
C MET A 113 -4.32 4.39 -16.44
N ALA A 114 -4.79 5.10 -17.46
CA ALA A 114 -6.02 5.88 -17.38
C ALA A 114 -7.27 4.98 -17.25
N SER A 115 -7.32 3.88 -18.02
CA SER A 115 -8.47 2.94 -18.02
C SER A 115 -8.43 1.95 -16.83
N GLY A 116 -7.25 1.72 -16.26
CA GLY A 116 -7.04 0.78 -15.17
C GLY A 116 -7.58 1.24 -13.81
N SER A 117 -7.98 2.49 -13.68
CA SER A 117 -8.45 3.07 -12.40
C SER A 117 -9.66 2.31 -11.83
N THR A 118 -10.59 1.86 -12.66
CA THR A 118 -11.76 1.08 -12.21
C THR A 118 -11.35 -0.25 -11.60
N LYS A 119 -10.51 -1.02 -12.30
CA LYS A 119 -9.98 -2.28 -11.78
C LYS A 119 -9.17 -2.08 -10.50
N LEU A 120 -8.37 -1.02 -10.45
CA LEU A 120 -7.59 -0.68 -9.27
C LEU A 120 -8.50 -0.36 -8.06
N ALA A 121 -9.61 0.36 -8.29
CA ALA A 121 -10.60 0.63 -7.25
C ALA A 121 -11.25 -0.65 -6.72
N GLU A 122 -11.65 -1.56 -7.62
CA GLU A 122 -12.23 -2.86 -7.26
C GLU A 122 -11.24 -3.71 -6.45
N ASP A 123 -9.99 -3.77 -6.87
CA ASP A 123 -8.94 -4.54 -6.18
C ASP A 123 -8.67 -3.96 -4.78
N ARG A 124 -8.64 -2.63 -4.64
CA ARG A 124 -8.48 -1.96 -3.34
C ARG A 124 -9.70 -2.15 -2.43
N GLN A 125 -10.91 -2.14 -2.99
CA GLN A 125 -12.10 -2.44 -2.18
C GLN A 125 -12.07 -3.87 -1.65
N LYS A 126 -11.74 -4.85 -2.47
CA LYS A 126 -11.58 -6.25 -2.04
C LYS A 126 -10.52 -6.42 -0.94
N GLU A 127 -9.39 -5.70 -1.06
CA GLU A 127 -8.35 -5.70 -0.04
C GLU A 127 -8.88 -5.16 1.31
N ILE A 128 -9.64 -4.06 1.26
CA ILE A 128 -10.28 -3.48 2.45
C ILE A 128 -11.27 -4.46 3.08
N ASP A 129 -12.13 -5.09 2.28
CA ASP A 129 -13.12 -6.05 2.74
C ASP A 129 -12.42 -7.26 3.41
N THR A 130 -11.38 -7.78 2.78
CA THR A 130 -10.56 -8.87 3.36
C THR A 130 -9.91 -8.47 4.69
N LEU A 131 -9.40 -7.24 4.80
CA LEU A 131 -8.82 -6.74 6.05
C LEU A 131 -9.88 -6.60 7.15
N HIS A 132 -11.09 -6.16 6.81
CA HIS A 132 -12.20 -6.09 7.76
C HIS A 132 -12.59 -7.47 8.28
N ASP A 133 -12.67 -8.47 7.40
CA ASP A 133 -12.96 -9.85 7.79
C ASP A 133 -11.87 -10.41 8.70
N ASN A 134 -10.59 -10.21 8.36
CA ASN A 134 -9.47 -10.64 9.21
C ASN A 134 -9.47 -9.96 10.57
N ILE A 135 -9.82 -8.68 10.65
CA ILE A 135 -9.96 -7.96 11.91
C ILE A 135 -11.07 -8.56 12.74
N LYS A 136 -12.23 -8.83 12.13
CA LYS A 136 -13.38 -9.46 12.80
C LYS A 136 -13.00 -10.84 13.37
N ASP A 137 -12.40 -11.69 12.54
CA ASP A 137 -11.96 -13.04 12.95
C ASP A 137 -10.94 -12.95 14.10
N SER A 138 -10.01 -12.00 14.04
CA SER A 138 -9.04 -11.76 15.11
C SER A 138 -9.71 -11.33 16.42
N TRP A 139 -10.73 -10.46 16.37
CA TRP A 139 -11.51 -10.07 17.54
C TRP A 139 -12.30 -11.25 18.11
N GLU A 140 -12.88 -12.09 17.26
CA GLU A 140 -13.59 -13.31 17.69
C GLU A 140 -12.62 -14.28 18.38
N GLU A 141 -11.41 -14.45 17.83
CA GLU A 141 -10.38 -15.30 18.44
C GLU A 141 -9.90 -14.75 19.79
N LEU A 142 -9.64 -13.45 19.87
CA LEU A 142 -9.25 -12.78 21.13
C LEU A 142 -10.35 -12.84 22.22
N SER A 143 -11.63 -12.94 21.81
CA SER A 143 -12.74 -13.04 22.76
C SER A 143 -12.92 -14.44 23.34
N LYS A 144 -12.26 -15.46 22.77
CA LYS A 144 -12.30 -16.83 23.29
C LYS A 144 -11.44 -16.92 24.56
N PRO A 145 -11.91 -17.65 25.58
CA PRO A 145 -11.10 -17.92 26.75
C PRO A 145 -9.80 -18.61 26.30
N PHE A 146 -8.69 -18.23 26.90
CA PHE A 146 -7.42 -18.89 26.64
C PHE A 146 -7.54 -20.39 26.95
N PRO A 147 -7.27 -21.32 26.02
CA PRO A 147 -7.55 -22.75 26.20
C PRO A 147 -6.90 -23.38 27.44
N GLN A 148 -5.81 -22.78 27.91
CA GLN A 148 -5.05 -23.23 29.09
C GLN A 148 -5.21 -22.28 30.30
N GLN A 149 -6.22 -21.42 30.31
CA GLN A 149 -6.45 -20.43 31.35
C GLN A 149 -6.57 -21.10 32.74
N GLU A 150 -7.36 -22.14 32.83
CA GLU A 150 -7.58 -22.90 34.11
C GLU A 150 -6.26 -23.55 34.59
N GLU A 151 -5.50 -24.15 33.69
CA GLU A 151 -4.19 -24.73 34.02
C GLU A 151 -3.20 -23.67 34.50
N TYR A 152 -3.15 -22.52 33.81
CA TYR A 152 -2.31 -21.41 34.21
C TYR A 152 -2.68 -20.86 35.60
N GLU A 153 -3.98 -20.69 35.88
CA GLU A 153 -4.46 -20.22 37.19
C GLU A 153 -4.11 -21.21 38.31
N ASN A 154 -4.31 -22.52 38.05
CA ASN A 154 -3.94 -23.56 39.02
C ASN A 154 -2.43 -23.60 39.30
N LEU A 155 -1.61 -23.51 38.27
CA LEU A 155 -0.16 -23.46 38.39
C LEU A 155 0.31 -22.17 39.11
N SER A 156 -0.30 -21.04 38.82
CA SER A 156 -0.01 -19.77 39.47
C SER A 156 -0.36 -19.79 40.96
N MET A 157 -1.52 -20.34 41.32
CA MET A 157 -1.90 -20.55 42.71
C MET A 157 -0.89 -21.47 43.43
N ARG A 158 -0.52 -22.58 42.80
CA ARG A 158 0.43 -23.53 43.36
C ARG A 158 1.82 -22.93 43.57
N CYS A 159 2.30 -22.13 42.63
CA CYS A 159 3.53 -21.36 42.80
C CYS A 159 3.46 -20.41 43.98
N THR A 160 2.35 -19.73 44.18
CA THR A 160 2.14 -18.80 45.29
C THR A 160 2.16 -19.54 46.63
N GLU A 161 1.46 -20.69 46.75
CA GLU A 161 1.45 -21.55 47.95
C GLU A 161 2.86 -22.02 48.30
N LEU A 162 3.61 -22.56 47.32
CA LEU A 162 4.98 -23.03 47.55
C LEU A 162 5.91 -21.90 47.99
N THR A 163 5.77 -20.71 47.41
CA THR A 163 6.53 -19.53 47.79
C THR A 163 6.26 -19.13 49.23
N ASN A 164 5.01 -19.17 49.67
CA ASN A 164 4.62 -18.87 51.05
C ASN A 164 5.19 -19.90 52.01
N LEU A 165 5.10 -21.20 51.73
CA LEU A 165 5.67 -22.27 52.55
C LEU A 165 7.20 -22.13 52.69
N LEU A 166 7.90 -21.83 51.59
CA LEU A 166 9.35 -21.59 51.62
C LEU A 166 9.73 -20.39 52.50
N ASN A 167 8.94 -19.32 52.44
CA ASN A 167 9.16 -18.14 53.27
C ASN A 167 8.88 -18.42 54.76
N GLU A 168 7.86 -19.22 55.10
CA GLU A 168 7.56 -19.65 56.45
C GLU A 168 8.69 -20.53 57.04
N ASP A 169 9.18 -21.49 56.25
CA ASP A 169 10.33 -22.33 56.64
C ASP A 169 11.60 -21.49 56.85
N ALA A 170 11.89 -20.55 55.94
CA ALA A 170 13.04 -19.65 56.07
C ALA A 170 12.95 -18.79 57.34
N ASN A 171 11.76 -18.25 57.65
CA ASN A 171 11.51 -17.49 58.88
C ASN A 171 11.64 -18.37 60.14
N SER A 172 11.16 -19.60 60.09
CA SER A 172 11.28 -20.57 61.21
C SER A 172 12.74 -20.93 61.51
N ILE A 173 13.53 -21.14 60.44
CA ILE A 173 14.98 -21.41 60.56
C ILE A 173 15.70 -20.17 61.10
N GLN A 174 15.40 -18.96 60.65
CA GLN A 174 15.99 -17.74 61.22
C GLN A 174 15.66 -17.56 62.69
N ASN A 175 14.42 -17.82 63.09
CA ASN A 175 14.00 -17.76 64.51
C ASN A 175 14.73 -18.80 65.40
N LEU A 176 14.96 -20.02 64.88
CA LEU A 176 15.76 -21.05 65.56
C LEU A 176 17.22 -20.62 65.73
N TYR A 177 17.81 -20.00 64.70
CA TYR A 177 19.20 -19.48 64.90
C TYR A 177 19.28 -18.31 65.85
N ALA A 178 18.29 -17.41 65.84
CA ALA A 178 18.22 -16.29 66.76
C ALA A 178 18.06 -16.78 68.22
N SER A 179 17.22 -17.78 68.47
CA SER A 179 17.04 -18.37 69.84
C SER A 179 18.30 -19.10 70.33
N LYS A 180 18.99 -19.85 69.45
CA LYS A 180 20.27 -20.48 69.82
C LYS A 180 21.35 -19.46 70.17
N LYS A 181 21.44 -18.36 69.41
CA LYS A 181 22.42 -17.31 69.66
C LYS A 181 22.21 -16.64 71.00
N ASN A 182 20.97 -16.46 71.46
CA ASN A 182 20.66 -15.92 72.79
C ASN A 182 21.01 -16.86 73.93
N LEU A 183 20.99 -18.17 73.73
CA LEU A 183 21.39 -19.17 74.70
C LEU A 183 22.92 -19.20 74.97
N TYR A 184 23.73 -18.83 73.98
CA TYR A 184 25.21 -18.77 74.15
C TYR A 184 25.70 -17.44 74.70
N ILE A 185 24.84 -16.43 74.87
CA ILE A 185 25.24 -15.14 75.50
C ILE A 185 24.96 -15.11 77.01
N CYS A 186 24.15 -16.06 77.51
CA CYS A 186 23.79 -16.14 78.96
C CYS A 186 24.53 -17.23 79.71
N ALA A 187 25.54 -17.88 79.16
CA ALA A 187 26.45 -18.83 79.82
C ALA A 187 27.85 -18.23 79.90
#